data_43023f3d395a52ccba7cc1b0c8e184b8
#
_entry.id   43023f3d395a52ccba7cc1b0c8e184b8
#
_cell.length_a   1.000
_cell.length_b   1.000
_cell.length_c   1.000
_cell.angle_alpha   90.00
_cell.angle_beta   90.00
_cell.angle_gamma   90.00
#
_symmetry.space_group_name_H-M   'P 1'
#
loop_
_entity.id
_entity.type
_entity.pdbx_description
1 polymer ?
#
loop_
_entity_poly.entity_id
_entity_poly.type
_entity_poly.pdbx_seq_one_letter_code
_entity_poly.pdbx_strand_id
1 'polypeptide(L)'
;MNNPDRSVVFVSLTGDEQIKCYNLDPNSGALNLQSTSNAHGPSGALRLHPSGKVLFVAHEGPTTIASLRLDANSGDLTLINKV
;
A
#
# COMPACT_ATOMS: atom_id res chain seq x y z
N MET A 1 -0.61 -4.38 -21.54
CA MET A 1 -0.97 -5.77 -21.24
C MET A 1 -0.71 -6.08 -19.78
N ASN A 2 -1.66 -6.75 -19.17
CA ASN A 2 -1.48 -7.15 -17.78
C ASN A 2 -0.46 -8.27 -17.66
N ASN A 3 0.32 -8.19 -16.61
CA ASN A 3 1.20 -9.29 -16.22
C ASN A 3 0.48 -10.07 -15.12
N PRO A 4 -0.11 -11.23 -15.46
CA PRO A 4 -0.89 -11.98 -14.48
C PRO A 4 -0.06 -12.54 -13.33
N ASP A 5 1.26 -12.60 -13.50
CA ASP A 5 2.14 -13.09 -12.46
C ASP A 5 2.60 -11.99 -11.50
N ARG A 6 2.23 -10.75 -11.80
CA ARG A 6 2.64 -9.64 -10.97
C ARG A 6 1.68 -9.48 -9.80
N SER A 7 2.20 -9.65 -8.61
CA SER A 7 1.45 -9.48 -7.37
C SER A 7 2.19 -8.54 -6.46
N VAL A 8 1.45 -7.73 -5.73
CA VAL A 8 2.02 -6.82 -4.76
C VAL A 8 1.44 -7.11 -3.38
N VAL A 9 2.26 -6.89 -2.36
CA VAL A 9 1.87 -7.05 -0.96
C VAL A 9 2.17 -5.74 -0.25
N PHE A 10 1.18 -5.20 0.44
CA PHE A 10 1.33 -3.99 1.23
C PHE A 10 1.44 -4.35 2.70
N VAL A 11 2.40 -3.75 3.38
CA VAL A 11 2.61 -3.95 4.81
C VAL A 11 2.58 -2.60 5.50
N SER A 12 1.70 -2.47 6.49
CA SER A 12 1.63 -1.26 7.28
C SER A 12 2.55 -1.38 8.49
N LEU A 13 3.33 -0.32 8.74
CA LEU A 13 4.21 -0.21 9.89
C LEU A 13 3.69 0.91 10.76
N THR A 14 2.91 0.55 11.76
CA THR A 14 2.15 1.52 12.56
C THR A 14 3.05 2.54 13.26
N GLY A 15 4.10 2.06 13.91
CA GLY A 15 5.00 2.93 14.66
C GLY A 15 5.78 3.89 13.79
N ASP A 16 6.08 3.50 12.56
CA ASP A 16 6.84 4.33 11.62
C ASP A 16 5.94 5.17 10.72
N GLU A 17 4.63 4.96 10.78
CA GLU A 17 3.66 5.62 9.90
C GLU A 17 4.00 5.45 8.42
N GLN A 18 4.39 4.22 8.07
CA GLN A 18 4.83 3.88 6.72
C GLN A 18 4.06 2.69 6.17
N ILE A 19 4.00 2.62 4.85
CA ILE A 19 3.48 1.45 4.14
C ILE A 19 4.55 1.00 3.18
N LYS A 20 4.94 -0.27 3.28
CA LYS A 20 5.89 -0.86 2.35
C LYS A 20 5.14 -1.68 1.31
N CYS A 21 5.58 -1.55 0.06
CA CYS A 21 5.05 -2.31 -1.05
C CYS A 21 6.12 -3.28 -1.53
N TYR A 22 5.75 -4.56 -1.59
CA TYR A 22 6.65 -5.61 -2.06
C TYR A 22 6.10 -6.25 -3.32
N ASN A 23 6.99 -6.60 -4.23
CA ASN A 23 6.64 -7.53 -5.30
C ASN A 23 6.75 -8.94 -4.79
N LEU A 24 5.74 -9.74 -5.07
CA LEU A 24 5.73 -11.16 -4.74
C LEU A 24 6.06 -11.95 -6.01
N ASP A 25 7.07 -12.79 -5.91
CA ASP A 25 7.32 -13.80 -6.94
C ASP A 25 6.43 -15.00 -6.64
N PRO A 26 5.40 -15.26 -7.47
CA PRO A 26 4.46 -16.35 -7.17
C PRO A 26 5.06 -17.74 -7.24
N ASN A 27 6.19 -17.89 -7.92
CA ASN A 27 6.84 -19.20 -8.05
C ASN A 27 7.67 -19.55 -6.83
N SER A 28 8.43 -18.59 -6.32
CA SER A 28 9.33 -18.83 -5.18
C SER A 28 8.77 -18.35 -3.84
N GLY A 29 7.77 -17.46 -3.88
CA GLY A 29 7.27 -16.80 -2.67
C GLY A 29 8.16 -15.67 -2.19
N ALA A 30 9.20 -15.32 -2.94
CA ALA A 30 10.11 -14.26 -2.54
C ALA A 30 9.41 -12.90 -2.57
N LEU A 31 9.71 -12.06 -1.59
CA LEU A 31 9.21 -10.69 -1.49
C LEU A 31 10.37 -9.73 -1.73
N ASN A 32 10.21 -8.85 -2.69
CA ASN A 32 11.22 -7.84 -3.01
C ASN A 32 10.65 -6.46 -2.78
N LEU A 33 11.30 -5.67 -1.95
CA LEU A 33 10.84 -4.33 -1.62
C LEU A 33 10.86 -3.44 -2.86
N GLN A 34 9.71 -2.84 -3.16
CA GLN A 34 9.56 -1.90 -4.27
C GLN A 34 9.58 -0.46 -3.81
N SER A 35 8.82 -0.15 -2.76
CA SER A 35 8.70 1.23 -2.29
C SER A 35 8.34 1.27 -0.82
N THR A 36 8.64 2.42 -0.23
CA THR A 36 8.21 2.77 1.12
C THR A 36 7.53 4.12 1.02
N SER A 37 6.29 4.21 1.47
CA SER A 37 5.49 5.42 1.35
C SER A 37 4.99 5.87 2.71
N ASN A 38 4.69 7.16 2.82
CA ASN A 38 4.11 7.73 4.01
C ASN A 38 2.66 7.29 4.15
N ALA A 39 2.28 6.80 5.32
CA ALA A 39 0.89 6.39 5.60
C ALA A 39 0.03 7.55 6.09
N HIS A 40 0.64 8.69 6.38
CA HIS A 40 -0.05 9.91 6.84
C HIS A 40 -0.78 9.73 8.17
N GLY A 41 -0.29 8.82 8.99
CA GLY A 41 -0.80 8.53 10.31
C GLY A 41 -0.43 7.11 10.73
N PRO A 42 -0.73 6.73 11.98
CA PRO A 42 -0.44 5.38 12.47
C PRO A 42 -1.29 4.38 11.70
N SER A 43 -0.70 3.70 10.73
CA SER A 43 -1.44 2.85 9.81
C SER A 43 -1.88 1.55 10.47
N GLY A 44 -3.14 1.21 10.27
CA GLY A 44 -3.71 -0.06 10.70
C GLY A 44 -4.12 -0.87 9.49
N ALA A 45 -5.43 -1.09 9.35
CA ALA A 45 -5.95 -1.90 8.25
C ALA A 45 -5.75 -1.23 6.90
N LEU A 46 -5.42 -2.05 5.91
CA LEU A 46 -5.23 -1.62 4.52
C LEU A 46 -6.26 -2.34 3.65
N ARG A 47 -6.79 -1.63 2.67
CA ARG A 47 -7.70 -2.22 1.69
C ARG A 47 -7.45 -1.61 0.32
N LEU A 48 -7.14 -2.47 -0.65
CA LEU A 48 -6.95 -2.03 -2.03
C LEU A 48 -8.31 -2.00 -2.74
N HIS A 49 -8.63 -0.89 -3.38
CA HIS A 49 -9.82 -0.79 -4.20
C HIS A 49 -9.72 -1.79 -5.36
N PRO A 50 -10.85 -2.41 -5.79
CA PRO A 50 -10.80 -3.39 -6.89
C PRO A 50 -10.21 -2.84 -8.18
N SER A 51 -10.19 -1.52 -8.39
CA SER A 51 -9.53 -0.93 -9.55
C SER A 51 -8.02 -1.14 -9.55
N GLY A 52 -7.43 -1.44 -8.38
CA GLY A 52 -5.99 -1.56 -8.24
C GLY A 52 -5.25 -0.23 -8.22
N LYS A 53 -5.97 0.88 -8.14
CA LYS A 53 -5.37 2.23 -8.25
C LYS A 53 -5.39 3.02 -6.96
N VAL A 54 -6.18 2.60 -5.99
CA VAL A 54 -6.35 3.35 -4.73
C VAL A 54 -6.25 2.39 -3.57
N LEU A 55 -5.42 2.74 -2.59
CA LEU A 55 -5.28 2.01 -1.34
C LEU A 55 -5.90 2.84 -0.22
N PHE A 56 -6.77 2.23 0.57
CA PHE A 56 -7.35 2.86 1.74
C PHE A 56 -6.61 2.42 2.98
N VAL A 57 -6.34 3.38 3.87
CA VAL A 57 -5.63 3.15 5.13
C VAL A 57 -6.48 3.66 6.27
N ALA A 58 -6.84 2.77 7.19
CA ALA A 58 -7.49 3.16 8.43
C ALA A 58 -6.40 3.46 9.46
N HIS A 59 -6.42 4.65 10.07
CA HIS A 59 -5.43 5.00 11.07
C HIS A 59 -5.89 4.56 12.45
N GLU A 60 -4.95 4.02 13.23
CA GLU A 60 -5.22 3.62 14.59
C GLU A 60 -5.07 4.80 15.54
N GLY A 61 -5.97 4.89 16.52
CA GLY A 61 -5.99 6.00 17.46
C GLY A 61 -6.84 7.14 16.95
N PRO A 62 -6.34 7.98 16.02
CA PRO A 62 -7.21 8.95 15.37
C PRO A 62 -8.19 8.21 14.47
N THR A 63 -9.46 8.55 14.52
CA THR A 63 -10.46 7.90 13.69
C THR A 63 -10.48 8.52 12.30
N THR A 64 -9.38 8.34 11.57
CA THR A 64 -9.21 8.90 10.23
C THR A 64 -8.96 7.80 9.21
N ILE A 65 -9.29 8.08 7.97
CA ILE A 65 -9.06 7.20 6.83
C ILE A 65 -8.38 8.02 5.74
N ALA A 66 -7.31 7.48 5.19
CA ALA A 66 -6.64 8.11 4.05
C ALA A 66 -6.88 7.27 2.79
N SER A 67 -7.05 7.94 1.67
CA SER A 67 -7.01 7.31 0.37
C SER A 67 -5.73 7.71 -0.34
N LEU A 68 -5.01 6.72 -0.84
CA LEU A 68 -3.69 6.89 -1.46
C LEU A 68 -3.74 6.35 -2.88
N ARG A 69 -3.20 7.13 -3.82
CA ARG A 69 -3.07 6.69 -5.20
C ARG A 69 -1.85 5.79 -5.34
N LEU A 70 -2.05 4.64 -5.95
CA LEU A 70 -0.97 3.70 -6.22
C LEU A 70 -0.41 3.94 -7.61
N ASP A 71 0.91 4.15 -7.68
CA ASP A 71 1.63 4.14 -8.95
C ASP A 71 1.96 2.68 -9.28
N ALA A 72 1.38 2.18 -10.37
CA ALA A 72 1.52 0.77 -10.73
C ALA A 72 2.95 0.38 -11.10
N ASN A 73 3.77 1.34 -11.51
CA ASN A 73 5.14 1.07 -11.92
C ASN A 73 6.11 1.02 -10.74
N SER A 74 6.01 2.02 -9.86
CA SER A 74 6.98 2.16 -8.76
C SER A 74 6.48 1.54 -7.45
N GLY A 75 5.17 1.37 -7.29
CA GLY A 75 4.58 0.96 -6.03
C GLY A 75 4.42 2.11 -5.04
N ASP A 76 4.77 3.33 -5.43
CA ASP A 76 4.64 4.50 -4.57
C ASP A 76 3.18 4.85 -4.33
N LEU A 77 2.91 5.37 -3.14
CA LEU A 77 1.59 5.80 -2.73
C LEU A 77 1.61 7.30 -2.49
N THR A 78 0.62 7.99 -3.04
CA THR A 78 0.48 9.44 -2.91
C THR A 78 -0.87 9.77 -2.30
N LEU A 79 -0.89 10.65 -1.32
CA LEU A 79 -2.13 11.02 -0.64
C LEU A 79 -3.10 11.69 -1.61
N ILE A 80 -4.33 11.18 -1.65
CA ILE A 80 -5.44 11.81 -2.36
C ILE A 80 -6.26 12.62 -1.37
N ASN A 81 -6.70 11.99 -0.31
CA ASN A 81 -7.60 12.60 0.67
C ASN A 81 -7.48 11.91 2.02
N LYS A 82 -7.78 12.65 3.07
CA LYS A 82 -7.79 12.13 4.44
C LYS A 82 -8.98 12.72 5.18
N VAL A 83 -9.80 11.86 5.72
CA VAL A 83 -11.02 12.28 6.44
C VAL A 83 -11.06 11.72 7.85
#